data_89641d35167d6da6de6b8ffbba65b3a3
#
_entry.id   89641d35167d6da6de6b8ffbba65b3a3
#
_cell.length_a   1.000
_cell.length_b   1.000
_cell.length_c   1.000
_cell.angle_alpha   90.00
_cell.angle_beta   90.00
_cell.angle_gamma   90.00
#
_symmetry.space_group_name_H-M   'P 1'
#
loop_
_entity.id
_entity.type
_entity.pdbx_description
1 polymer ?
#
loop_
_entity_poly.entity_id
_entity_poly.type
_entity_poly.pdbx_seq_one_letter_code
_entity_poly.pdbx_strand_id
1 'polypeptide(L)'
;MSRKFGKAAAAILALLAVSEAGSAAYFYRRTMKRNKVKVERTVKMAGTDWGQYMELIGERKAYMMAQPHEDVYVTSFDGLKLHGTYFPGKESKTVICFHGYTSEGLKDYIGLSDYYMKNGFGMLLVDERAHGQSEGDYIGFGCLDRLDAQKWIDWVVEHTSEEEQILLHGISMGGATVLMTSSLALPPQVKGVVSDCGFTSPKAVFSHVLNS
;
A
#
# COMPACT_ATOMS: atom_id res chain seq x y z
N MET A 1 3.36 -12.72 57.30
CA MET A 1 3.80 -11.66 56.35
C MET A 1 3.84 -12.15 54.89
N SER A 2 4.10 -13.40 54.55
CA SER A 2 4.29 -13.90 53.17
C SER A 2 3.03 -13.86 52.27
N ARG A 3 1.83 -14.15 52.77
CA ARG A 3 0.59 -14.21 51.99
C ARG A 3 0.08 -12.85 51.47
N LYS A 4 0.33 -11.75 52.21
CA LYS A 4 -0.02 -10.38 51.79
C LYS A 4 0.94 -9.86 50.70
N PHE A 5 2.23 -10.19 50.80
CA PHE A 5 3.22 -9.86 49.76
C PHE A 5 2.94 -10.59 48.44
N GLY A 6 2.56 -11.83 48.46
CA GLY A 6 2.19 -12.59 47.27
C GLY A 6 0.97 -12.01 46.54
N LYS A 7 -0.06 -11.55 47.30
CA LYS A 7 -1.26 -10.91 46.75
C LYS A 7 -0.92 -9.55 46.12
N ALA A 8 -0.06 -8.75 46.74
CA ALA A 8 0.36 -7.46 46.21
C ALA A 8 1.18 -7.62 44.92
N ALA A 9 2.13 -8.58 44.90
CA ALA A 9 2.92 -8.89 43.71
C ALA A 9 2.03 -9.37 42.55
N ALA A 10 1.06 -10.25 42.82
CA ALA A 10 0.12 -10.72 41.81
C ALA A 10 -0.76 -9.58 41.26
N ALA A 11 -1.19 -8.64 42.10
CA ALA A 11 -1.96 -7.48 41.66
C ALA A 11 -1.12 -6.53 40.76
N ILE A 12 0.15 -6.31 41.10
CA ILE A 12 1.06 -5.50 40.29
C ILE A 12 1.29 -6.16 38.92
N LEU A 13 1.55 -7.45 38.90
CA LEU A 13 1.74 -8.20 37.64
C LEU A 13 0.48 -8.16 36.76
N ALA A 14 -0.71 -8.29 37.35
CA ALA A 14 -1.97 -8.17 36.64
C ALA A 14 -2.17 -6.76 36.06
N LEU A 15 -1.85 -5.72 36.80
CA LEU A 15 -1.91 -4.32 36.31
C LEU A 15 -0.93 -4.08 35.17
N LEU A 16 0.29 -4.60 35.26
CA LEU A 16 1.28 -4.50 34.18
C LEU A 16 0.80 -5.22 32.92
N ALA A 17 0.27 -6.44 33.05
CA ALA A 17 -0.26 -7.20 31.92
C ALA A 17 -1.44 -6.50 31.25
N VAL A 18 -2.35 -5.89 32.03
CA VAL A 18 -3.46 -5.09 31.50
C VAL A 18 -2.96 -3.82 30.78
N SER A 19 -1.93 -3.16 31.33
CA SER A 19 -1.32 -1.99 30.72
C SER A 19 -0.64 -2.33 29.41
N GLU A 20 0.12 -3.44 29.35
CA GLU A 20 0.76 -3.91 28.11
C GLU A 20 -0.29 -4.30 27.05
N ALA A 21 -1.30 -5.06 27.42
CA ALA A 21 -2.38 -5.43 26.51
C ALA A 21 -3.15 -4.21 25.99
N GLY A 22 -3.42 -3.24 26.85
CA GLY A 22 -4.06 -1.97 26.49
C GLY A 22 -3.21 -1.15 25.51
N SER A 23 -1.92 -1.04 25.78
CA SER A 23 -0.98 -0.35 24.89
C SER A 23 -0.87 -1.06 23.54
N ALA A 24 -0.73 -2.37 23.53
CA ALA A 24 -0.67 -3.16 22.30
C ALA A 24 -1.96 -3.01 21.48
N ALA A 25 -3.13 -3.07 22.12
CA ALA A 25 -4.42 -2.86 21.46
C ALA A 25 -4.57 -1.44 20.90
N TYR A 26 -4.09 -0.43 21.61
CA TYR A 26 -4.09 0.97 21.15
C TYR A 26 -3.22 1.12 19.89
N PHE A 27 -1.96 0.69 19.94
CA PHE A 27 -1.04 0.78 18.79
C PHE A 27 -1.54 -0.05 17.61
N TYR A 28 -2.02 -1.27 17.83
CA TYR A 28 -2.60 -2.10 16.79
C TYR A 28 -3.77 -1.39 16.08
N ARG A 29 -4.72 -0.83 16.84
CA ARG A 29 -5.83 -0.09 16.26
C ARG A 29 -5.38 1.17 15.53
N ARG A 30 -4.35 1.83 16.03
CA ARG A 30 -3.85 3.09 15.46
C ARG A 30 -3.08 2.88 14.16
N THR A 31 -2.37 1.77 14.02
CA THR A 31 -1.45 1.52 12.90
C THR A 31 -1.99 0.51 11.90
N MET A 32 -2.64 -0.55 12.35
CA MET A 32 -3.05 -1.66 11.50
C MET A 32 -4.49 -1.58 11.04
N LYS A 33 -5.38 -0.92 11.81
CA LYS A 33 -6.79 -0.87 11.45
C LYS A 33 -7.03 0.16 10.37
N ARG A 34 -7.94 -0.17 9.42
CA ARG A 34 -8.40 0.75 8.39
C ARG A 34 -8.77 2.10 8.98
N ASN A 35 -8.13 3.16 8.52
CA ASN A 35 -8.49 4.51 8.93
C ASN A 35 -9.57 5.04 7.96
N LYS A 36 -10.81 5.12 8.43
CA LYS A 36 -11.93 5.68 7.65
C LYS A 36 -11.91 7.22 7.60
N VAL A 37 -11.10 7.85 8.44
CA VAL A 37 -10.93 9.30 8.42
C VAL A 37 -9.88 9.63 7.36
N LYS A 38 -10.29 10.31 6.29
CA LYS A 38 -9.34 10.90 5.34
C LYS A 38 -8.50 11.91 6.09
N VAL A 39 -7.27 11.54 6.42
CA VAL A 39 -6.29 12.48 6.95
C VAL A 39 -5.88 13.36 5.76
N GLU A 40 -6.38 14.60 5.73
CA GLU A 40 -5.79 15.60 4.85
C GLU A 40 -4.33 15.76 5.26
N ARG A 41 -3.43 15.29 4.40
CA ARG A 41 -2.01 15.51 4.60
C ARG A 41 -1.79 17.01 4.57
N THR A 42 -1.31 17.57 5.65
CA THR A 42 -0.96 18.99 5.71
C THR A 42 0.08 19.29 4.64
N VAL A 43 -0.03 20.46 4.02
CA VAL A 43 0.88 20.95 2.96
C VAL A 43 2.36 20.90 3.40
N LYS A 44 2.61 20.89 4.72
CA LYS A 44 3.94 20.74 5.31
C LYS A 44 4.10 19.35 5.91
N MET A 45 4.82 18.49 5.22
CA MET A 45 5.18 17.15 5.70
C MET A 45 6.69 16.97 5.63
N ALA A 46 7.27 16.45 6.72
CA ALA A 46 8.68 16.07 6.80
C ALA A 46 9.67 17.18 6.35
N GLY A 47 9.39 18.43 6.66
CA GLY A 47 10.27 19.57 6.31
C GLY A 47 10.16 20.05 4.86
N THR A 48 9.32 19.43 4.03
CA THR A 48 9.09 19.85 2.64
C THR A 48 7.80 20.67 2.56
N ASP A 49 7.89 21.86 1.97
CA ASP A 49 6.72 22.66 1.63
C ASP A 49 6.16 22.20 0.28
N TRP A 50 5.12 21.40 0.31
CA TRP A 50 4.42 20.89 -0.87
C TRP A 50 3.59 21.97 -1.56
N GLY A 51 3.33 23.12 -0.92
CA GLY A 51 2.53 24.21 -1.47
C GLY A 51 3.02 24.65 -2.83
N GLN A 52 4.33 24.72 -3.02
CA GLN A 52 4.97 25.11 -4.29
C GLN A 52 4.71 24.14 -5.45
N TYR A 53 4.31 22.89 -5.17
CA TYR A 53 4.04 21.88 -6.18
C TYR A 53 2.54 21.63 -6.43
N MET A 54 1.66 22.28 -5.68
CA MET A 54 0.22 21.99 -5.74
C MET A 54 -0.41 22.28 -7.10
N GLU A 55 0.04 23.36 -7.77
CA GLU A 55 -0.41 23.69 -9.13
C GLU A 55 -0.01 22.57 -10.11
N LEU A 56 1.27 22.20 -10.13
CA LEU A 56 1.78 21.13 -10.99
C LEU A 56 1.10 19.77 -10.71
N ILE A 57 0.85 19.46 -9.44
CA ILE A 57 0.12 18.24 -9.04
C ILE A 57 -1.32 18.30 -9.57
N GLY A 58 -1.97 19.46 -9.47
CA GLY A 58 -3.31 19.70 -10.00
C GLY A 58 -3.39 19.51 -11.52
N GLU A 59 -2.46 20.11 -12.25
CA GLU A 59 -2.35 19.95 -13.71
C GLU A 59 -2.13 18.50 -14.14
N ARG A 60 -1.20 17.80 -13.48
CA ARG A 60 -0.92 16.37 -13.76
C ARG A 60 -2.13 15.48 -13.44
N LYS A 61 -2.82 15.75 -12.35
CA LYS A 61 -4.05 15.05 -12.02
C LYS A 61 -5.13 15.28 -13.10
N ALA A 62 -5.34 16.52 -13.50
CA ALA A 62 -6.32 16.85 -14.54
C ALA A 62 -5.97 16.18 -15.87
N TYR A 63 -4.69 16.19 -16.26
CA TYR A 63 -4.21 15.50 -17.46
C TYR A 63 -4.46 13.99 -17.38
N MET A 64 -4.08 13.36 -16.28
CA MET A 64 -4.24 11.92 -16.08
C MET A 64 -5.72 11.51 -16.12
N MET A 65 -6.58 12.22 -15.40
CA MET A 65 -8.02 11.93 -15.34
C MET A 65 -8.77 12.23 -16.64
N ALA A 66 -8.19 12.99 -17.56
CA ALA A 66 -8.71 13.19 -18.90
C ALA A 66 -8.36 12.05 -19.87
N GLN A 67 -7.43 11.13 -19.50
CA GLN A 67 -7.13 9.96 -20.30
C GLN A 67 -8.24 8.90 -20.13
N PRO A 68 -8.46 8.04 -21.14
CA PRO A 68 -9.33 6.88 -20.98
C PRO A 68 -8.92 6.05 -19.77
N HIS A 69 -9.86 5.72 -18.91
CA HIS A 69 -9.62 4.87 -17.74
C HIS A 69 -10.91 4.19 -17.30
N GLU A 70 -10.76 3.14 -16.52
CA GLU A 70 -11.87 2.39 -15.93
C GLU A 70 -11.55 1.94 -14.51
N ASP A 71 -12.59 1.83 -13.68
CA ASP A 71 -12.48 1.21 -12.38
C ASP A 71 -12.59 -0.31 -12.54
N VAL A 72 -11.61 -1.02 -12.01
CA VAL A 72 -11.50 -2.48 -12.11
C VAL A 72 -11.47 -3.11 -10.73
N TYR A 73 -11.91 -4.36 -10.65
CA TYR A 73 -12.03 -5.06 -9.38
C TYR A 73 -11.50 -6.48 -9.49
N VAL A 74 -10.81 -6.92 -8.45
CA VAL A 74 -10.42 -8.33 -8.27
C VAL A 74 -10.90 -8.84 -6.91
N THR A 75 -11.04 -10.15 -6.79
CA THR A 75 -11.30 -10.79 -5.50
C THR A 75 -9.98 -11.27 -4.92
N SER A 76 -9.65 -10.83 -3.71
CA SER A 76 -8.45 -11.25 -2.98
C SER A 76 -8.50 -12.74 -2.64
N PHE A 77 -7.38 -13.29 -2.19
CA PHE A 77 -7.27 -14.70 -1.78
C PHE A 77 -8.20 -15.07 -0.60
N ASP A 78 -8.61 -14.09 0.20
CA ASP A 78 -9.48 -14.23 1.37
C ASP A 78 -10.89 -13.61 1.17
N GLY A 79 -11.26 -13.32 -0.09
CA GLY A 79 -12.61 -12.95 -0.49
C GLY A 79 -12.94 -11.46 -0.44
N LEU A 80 -11.96 -10.57 -0.20
CA LEU A 80 -12.18 -9.12 -0.25
C LEU A 80 -12.34 -8.64 -1.69
N LYS A 81 -13.25 -7.71 -1.92
CA LYS A 81 -13.32 -6.97 -3.19
C LYS A 81 -12.28 -5.86 -3.16
N LEU A 82 -11.30 -5.95 -4.05
CA LEU A 82 -10.24 -4.96 -4.19
C LEU A 82 -10.49 -4.12 -5.43
N HIS A 83 -10.17 -2.84 -5.34
CA HIS A 83 -10.36 -1.83 -6.37
C HIS A 83 -9.03 -1.37 -6.97
N GLY A 84 -9.04 -1.07 -8.25
CA GLY A 84 -7.97 -0.40 -8.96
C GLY A 84 -8.54 0.49 -10.08
N THR A 85 -7.76 1.47 -10.51
CA THR A 85 -8.07 2.28 -11.69
C THR A 85 -7.07 1.95 -12.79
N TYR A 86 -7.55 1.48 -13.93
CA TYR A 86 -6.73 1.09 -15.07
C TYR A 86 -6.77 2.15 -16.16
N PHE A 87 -5.59 2.55 -16.61
CA PHE A 87 -5.34 3.43 -17.74
C PHE A 87 -4.67 2.61 -18.84
N PRO A 88 -5.33 2.33 -19.98
CA PRO A 88 -4.73 1.55 -21.06
C PRO A 88 -3.48 2.21 -21.64
N GLY A 89 -2.44 1.40 -21.90
CA GLY A 89 -1.21 1.85 -22.54
C GLY A 89 -1.31 1.90 -24.06
N LYS A 90 -0.30 2.49 -24.69
CA LYS A 90 -0.14 2.51 -26.15
C LYS A 90 0.73 1.35 -26.65
N GLU A 91 1.48 0.73 -25.78
CA GLU A 91 2.36 -0.40 -26.05
C GLU A 91 2.02 -1.57 -25.12
N SER A 92 2.45 -2.78 -25.47
CA SER A 92 2.21 -3.99 -24.66
C SER A 92 3.09 -3.99 -23.40
N LYS A 93 2.87 -3.03 -22.53
CA LYS A 93 3.54 -2.90 -21.23
C LYS A 93 2.68 -2.14 -20.23
N THR A 94 2.52 -2.73 -19.07
CA THR A 94 1.71 -2.20 -17.97
C THR A 94 2.52 -2.11 -16.69
N VAL A 95 2.43 -1.00 -15.98
CA VAL A 95 2.93 -0.87 -14.62
C VAL A 95 1.78 -1.02 -13.63
N ILE A 96 1.92 -1.95 -12.67
CA ILE A 96 1.01 -2.09 -11.53
C ILE A 96 1.60 -1.30 -10.37
N CYS A 97 0.85 -0.33 -9.87
CA CYS A 97 1.29 0.69 -8.93
C CYS A 97 0.71 0.47 -7.53
N PHE A 98 1.57 0.24 -6.54
CA PHE A 98 1.21 -0.02 -5.14
C PHE A 98 1.60 1.18 -4.27
N HIS A 99 0.61 1.81 -3.64
CA HIS A 99 0.79 3.05 -2.89
C HIS A 99 1.39 2.86 -1.49
N GLY A 100 1.78 3.96 -0.86
CA GLY A 100 2.30 3.99 0.50
C GLY A 100 1.20 3.89 1.57
N TYR A 101 1.64 3.69 2.81
CA TYR A 101 0.77 3.62 3.99
C TYR A 101 -0.16 4.83 4.09
N THR A 102 -1.46 4.59 4.32
CA THR A 102 -2.54 5.59 4.40
C THR A 102 -2.66 6.51 3.19
N SER A 103 -2.25 6.04 2.01
CA SER A 103 -2.39 6.75 0.73
C SER A 103 -3.43 6.08 -0.19
N GLU A 104 -3.41 6.42 -1.45
CA GLU A 104 -4.25 5.90 -2.54
C GLU A 104 -3.39 5.86 -3.81
N GLY A 105 -3.65 4.92 -4.72
CA GLY A 105 -2.86 4.77 -5.94
C GLY A 105 -2.75 6.05 -6.76
N LEU A 106 -3.88 6.71 -7.04
CA LEU A 106 -3.89 7.96 -7.78
C LEU A 106 -3.02 9.04 -7.12
N LYS A 107 -3.06 9.15 -5.79
CA LYS A 107 -2.38 10.20 -5.05
C LYS A 107 -0.86 10.09 -5.08
N ASP A 108 -0.35 8.89 -4.95
CA ASP A 108 1.10 8.67 -4.90
C ASP A 108 1.73 8.66 -6.31
N TYR A 109 0.95 8.30 -7.35
CA TYR A 109 1.48 8.13 -8.70
C TYR A 109 1.21 9.28 -9.67
N ILE A 110 0.48 10.33 -9.27
CA ILE A 110 0.29 11.53 -10.09
C ILE A 110 1.64 12.08 -10.59
N GLY A 111 2.65 12.14 -9.70
CA GLY A 111 3.99 12.64 -10.04
C GLY A 111 4.70 11.85 -11.13
N LEU A 112 4.47 10.53 -11.18
CA LEU A 112 5.10 9.59 -12.10
C LEU A 112 4.26 9.26 -13.33
N SER A 113 2.98 9.66 -13.34
CA SER A 113 2.04 9.35 -14.44
C SER A 113 2.54 9.83 -15.80
N ASP A 114 3.10 11.03 -15.84
CA ASP A 114 3.69 11.61 -17.03
C ASP A 114 4.79 10.73 -17.64
N TYR A 115 5.66 10.19 -16.80
CA TYR A 115 6.74 9.31 -17.25
C TYR A 115 6.18 8.02 -17.86
N TYR A 116 5.31 7.32 -17.17
CA TYR A 116 4.77 6.06 -17.64
C TYR A 116 3.92 6.22 -18.89
N MET A 117 2.98 7.16 -18.89
CA MET A 117 2.07 7.38 -20.03
C MET A 117 2.80 7.86 -21.27
N LYS A 118 3.79 8.76 -21.15
CA LYS A 118 4.60 9.24 -22.29
C LYS A 118 5.48 8.15 -22.87
N ASN A 119 5.89 7.19 -22.06
CA ASN A 119 6.65 6.01 -22.50
C ASN A 119 5.76 4.83 -22.92
N GLY A 120 4.45 5.05 -23.13
CA GLY A 120 3.53 4.07 -23.70
C GLY A 120 3.00 3.02 -22.73
N PHE A 121 3.33 3.10 -21.43
CA PHE A 121 2.82 2.17 -20.43
C PHE A 121 1.32 2.34 -20.19
N GLY A 122 0.61 1.22 -20.03
CA GLY A 122 -0.60 1.17 -19.25
C GLY A 122 -0.27 1.33 -17.76
N MET A 123 -1.20 1.88 -16.99
CA MET A 123 -1.02 2.04 -15.55
C MET A 123 -2.22 1.44 -14.81
N LEU A 124 -1.96 0.50 -13.92
CA LEU A 124 -2.96 -0.01 -13.00
C LEU A 124 -2.65 0.51 -11.60
N LEU A 125 -3.42 1.48 -11.15
CA LEU A 125 -3.30 2.08 -9.82
C LEU A 125 -4.19 1.30 -8.86
N VAL A 126 -3.60 0.49 -8.00
CA VAL A 126 -4.38 -0.33 -7.06
C VAL A 126 -4.59 0.39 -5.75
N ASP A 127 -5.77 0.24 -5.18
CA ASP A 127 -6.00 0.52 -3.77
C ASP A 127 -5.66 -0.75 -2.98
N GLU A 128 -4.57 -0.74 -2.23
CA GLU A 128 -4.21 -1.88 -1.39
C GLU A 128 -5.31 -2.18 -0.37
N ARG A 129 -5.40 -3.42 0.13
CA ARG A 129 -6.41 -3.80 1.13
C ARG A 129 -6.52 -2.79 2.28
N ALA A 130 -7.72 -2.54 2.76
CA ALA A 130 -8.04 -1.54 3.79
C ALA A 130 -7.76 -0.07 3.38
N HIS A 131 -7.54 0.23 2.10
CA HIS A 131 -7.36 1.59 1.58
C HIS A 131 -8.39 1.91 0.48
N GLY A 132 -8.55 3.18 0.18
CA GLY A 132 -9.39 3.68 -0.91
C GLY A 132 -10.76 3.02 -0.97
N GLN A 133 -11.10 2.46 -2.13
CA GLN A 133 -12.35 1.72 -2.37
C GLN A 133 -12.21 0.20 -2.14
N SER A 134 -10.99 -0.30 -1.87
CA SER A 134 -10.79 -1.71 -1.52
C SER A 134 -11.36 -2.04 -0.15
N GLU A 135 -11.89 -3.25 -0.03
CA GLU A 135 -12.37 -3.79 1.25
C GLU A 135 -11.21 -4.16 2.18
N GLY A 136 -11.55 -4.59 3.37
CA GLY A 136 -10.64 -4.99 4.44
C GLY A 136 -10.67 -4.04 5.63
N ASP A 137 -10.41 -4.61 6.79
CA ASP A 137 -10.38 -3.89 8.07
C ASP A 137 -8.95 -3.61 8.54
N TYR A 138 -7.97 -4.32 8.00
CA TYR A 138 -6.58 -4.28 8.46
C TYR A 138 -5.61 -4.10 7.31
N ILE A 139 -4.64 -3.22 7.54
CA ILE A 139 -3.53 -2.94 6.62
C ILE A 139 -2.51 -4.07 6.72
N GLY A 140 -2.11 -4.64 5.61
CA GLY A 140 -1.30 -5.85 5.54
C GLY A 140 0.21 -5.62 5.60
N PHE A 141 0.68 -4.38 5.39
CA PHE A 141 2.11 -4.01 5.36
C PHE A 141 2.96 -4.93 4.47
N GLY A 142 2.44 -5.30 3.32
CA GLY A 142 3.09 -6.19 2.35
C GLY A 142 2.85 -7.68 2.60
N CYS A 143 2.55 -8.11 3.84
CA CYS A 143 2.43 -9.52 4.17
C CYS A 143 1.24 -10.22 3.51
N LEU A 144 0.07 -9.60 3.52
CA LEU A 144 -1.13 -10.09 2.83
C LEU A 144 -1.23 -9.48 1.44
N ASP A 145 -0.85 -8.23 1.31
CA ASP A 145 -0.90 -7.44 0.08
C ASP A 145 -0.12 -8.10 -1.07
N ARG A 146 0.96 -8.83 -0.77
CA ARG A 146 1.70 -9.62 -1.79
C ARG A 146 0.84 -10.69 -2.48
N LEU A 147 -0.15 -11.26 -1.76
CA LEU A 147 -1.08 -12.25 -2.33
C LEU A 147 -2.17 -11.57 -3.15
N ASP A 148 -2.55 -10.36 -2.77
CA ASP A 148 -3.44 -9.51 -3.56
C ASP A 148 -2.74 -9.04 -4.84
N ALA A 149 -1.45 -8.73 -4.75
CA ALA A 149 -0.64 -8.35 -5.91
C ALA A 149 -0.62 -9.45 -6.99
N GLN A 150 -0.64 -10.74 -6.62
CA GLN A 150 -0.80 -11.83 -7.58
C GLN A 150 -2.14 -11.73 -8.33
N LYS A 151 -3.24 -11.38 -7.63
CA LYS A 151 -4.55 -11.20 -8.28
C LYS A 151 -4.57 -10.05 -9.28
N TRP A 152 -3.84 -8.99 -8.98
CA TRP A 152 -3.68 -7.88 -9.91
C TRP A 152 -2.81 -8.25 -11.12
N ILE A 153 -1.77 -9.05 -10.92
CA ILE A 153 -0.95 -9.60 -12.01
C ILE A 153 -1.81 -10.52 -12.89
N ASP A 154 -2.57 -11.44 -12.29
CA ASP A 154 -3.49 -12.32 -12.99
C ASP A 154 -4.49 -11.50 -13.84
N TRP A 155 -5.07 -10.44 -13.25
CA TRP A 155 -5.99 -9.57 -13.96
C TRP A 155 -5.35 -8.92 -15.20
N VAL A 156 -4.13 -8.39 -15.08
CA VAL A 156 -3.43 -7.79 -16.24
C VAL A 156 -3.17 -8.85 -17.31
N VAL A 157 -2.70 -10.03 -16.94
CA VAL A 157 -2.44 -11.14 -17.89
C VAL A 157 -3.72 -11.56 -18.62
N GLU A 158 -4.86 -11.57 -17.94
CA GLU A 158 -6.15 -11.98 -18.51
C GLU A 158 -6.80 -10.89 -19.40
N HIS A 159 -6.50 -9.61 -19.16
CA HIS A 159 -7.19 -8.48 -19.81
C HIS A 159 -6.31 -7.72 -20.81
N THR A 160 -5.06 -8.15 -20.98
CA THR A 160 -4.11 -7.57 -21.95
C THR A 160 -3.62 -8.62 -22.95
N SER A 161 -2.55 -8.32 -23.68
CA SER A 161 -1.98 -9.26 -24.65
C SER A 161 -1.12 -10.33 -23.99
N GLU A 162 -0.93 -11.49 -24.65
CA GLU A 162 -0.01 -12.54 -24.21
C GLU A 162 1.45 -12.05 -24.15
N GLU A 163 1.78 -11.02 -24.92
CA GLU A 163 3.11 -10.40 -25.00
C GLU A 163 3.30 -9.27 -23.97
N GLU A 164 2.29 -9.01 -23.11
CA GLU A 164 2.34 -7.92 -22.15
C GLU A 164 3.55 -8.02 -21.23
N GLN A 165 4.23 -6.91 -21.04
CA GLN A 165 5.33 -6.79 -20.10
C GLN A 165 4.86 -6.05 -18.85
N ILE A 166 4.89 -6.72 -17.71
CA ILE A 166 4.41 -6.19 -16.45
C ILE A 166 5.58 -5.70 -15.60
N LEU A 167 5.50 -4.46 -15.17
CA LEU A 167 6.38 -3.87 -14.16
C LEU A 167 5.59 -3.71 -12.86
N LEU A 168 6.13 -4.19 -11.75
CA LEU A 168 5.58 -3.91 -10.42
C LEU A 168 6.31 -2.70 -9.83
N HIS A 169 5.58 -1.66 -9.46
CA HIS A 169 6.16 -0.48 -8.83
C HIS A 169 5.44 -0.18 -7.51
N GLY A 170 6.20 -0.14 -6.43
CA GLY A 170 5.66 0.15 -5.09
C GLY A 170 6.43 1.26 -4.38
N ILE A 171 5.69 2.13 -3.70
CA ILE A 171 6.21 3.23 -2.89
C ILE A 171 6.02 2.90 -1.41
N SER A 172 7.06 2.97 -0.59
CA SER A 172 7.02 2.76 0.87
C SER A 172 6.39 1.40 1.23
N MET A 173 5.17 1.36 1.77
CA MET A 173 4.43 0.11 2.04
C MET A 173 4.23 -0.69 0.75
N GLY A 174 3.82 -0.05 -0.33
CA GLY A 174 3.74 -0.69 -1.65
C GLY A 174 5.10 -1.20 -2.13
N GLY A 175 6.20 -0.50 -1.80
CA GLY A 175 7.56 -0.98 -2.04
C GLY A 175 7.86 -2.30 -1.33
N ALA A 176 7.40 -2.45 -0.08
CA ALA A 176 7.48 -3.72 0.63
C ALA A 176 6.58 -4.80 0.00
N THR A 177 5.37 -4.42 -0.43
CA THR A 177 4.43 -5.30 -1.14
C THR A 177 5.10 -5.91 -2.38
N VAL A 178 5.67 -5.10 -3.26
CA VAL A 178 6.27 -5.62 -4.50
C VAL A 178 7.54 -6.44 -4.24
N LEU A 179 8.35 -6.09 -3.24
CA LEU A 179 9.50 -6.90 -2.83
C LEU A 179 9.07 -8.28 -2.31
N MET A 180 8.04 -8.32 -1.46
CA MET A 180 7.51 -9.59 -0.95
C MET A 180 6.83 -10.40 -2.05
N THR A 181 6.16 -9.74 -3.02
CA THR A 181 5.56 -10.38 -4.19
C THR A 181 6.62 -11.03 -5.08
N SER A 182 7.79 -10.40 -5.25
CA SER A 182 8.87 -10.95 -6.09
C SER A 182 9.44 -12.28 -5.59
N SER A 183 9.15 -12.66 -4.34
CA SER A 183 9.53 -13.96 -3.78
C SER A 183 8.55 -15.09 -4.13
N LEU A 184 7.43 -14.78 -4.75
CA LEU A 184 6.41 -15.74 -5.14
C LEU A 184 6.66 -16.24 -6.57
N ALA A 185 5.97 -17.31 -6.96
CA ALA A 185 5.97 -17.76 -8.35
C ALA A 185 5.17 -16.74 -9.18
N LEU A 186 5.85 -16.01 -10.05
CA LEU A 186 5.27 -14.99 -10.93
C LEU A 186 5.24 -15.49 -12.38
N PRO A 187 4.25 -15.08 -13.19
CA PRO A 187 4.21 -15.40 -14.60
C PRO A 187 5.35 -14.70 -15.35
N PRO A 188 5.77 -15.24 -16.52
CA PRO A 188 6.90 -14.71 -17.28
C PRO A 188 6.67 -13.30 -17.82
N GLN A 189 5.44 -12.81 -17.84
CA GLN A 189 5.10 -11.44 -18.20
C GLN A 189 5.65 -10.42 -17.20
N VAL A 190 5.86 -10.77 -15.94
CA VAL A 190 6.48 -9.87 -14.96
C VAL A 190 7.97 -9.75 -15.27
N LYS A 191 8.38 -8.57 -15.74
CA LYS A 191 9.76 -8.29 -16.20
C LYS A 191 10.62 -7.59 -15.17
N GLY A 192 10.01 -6.94 -14.19
CA GLY A 192 10.78 -6.20 -13.19
C GLY A 192 9.96 -5.74 -12.01
N VAL A 193 10.70 -5.36 -10.98
CA VAL A 193 10.16 -4.81 -9.72
C VAL A 193 10.93 -3.55 -9.38
N VAL A 194 10.21 -2.47 -9.12
CA VAL A 194 10.75 -1.21 -8.59
C VAL A 194 10.19 -1.00 -7.20
N SER A 195 11.08 -0.94 -6.21
CA SER A 195 10.72 -0.63 -4.83
C SER A 195 11.32 0.70 -4.43
N ASP A 196 10.48 1.71 -4.29
CA ASP A 196 10.88 3.01 -3.79
C ASP A 196 10.67 3.06 -2.28
N CYS A 197 11.76 3.21 -1.53
CA CYS A 197 11.83 3.26 -0.06
C CYS A 197 11.04 2.14 0.67
N GLY A 198 10.97 0.93 0.09
CA GLY A 198 10.34 -0.23 0.70
C GLY A 198 11.12 -0.76 1.91
N PHE A 199 10.43 -1.45 2.80
CA PHE A 199 11.01 -2.09 3.98
C PHE A 199 10.96 -3.62 3.87
N THR A 200 11.83 -4.31 4.59
CA THR A 200 11.98 -5.77 4.50
C THR A 200 10.90 -6.54 5.27
N SER A 201 10.32 -5.92 6.32
CA SER A 201 9.23 -6.53 7.10
C SER A 201 8.52 -5.49 7.96
N PRO A 202 7.25 -5.73 8.34
CA PRO A 202 6.54 -4.88 9.30
C PRO A 202 7.32 -4.74 10.63
N LYS A 203 7.90 -5.83 11.12
CA LYS A 203 8.72 -5.80 12.34
C LYS A 203 9.89 -4.83 12.21
N ALA A 204 10.59 -4.83 11.07
CA ALA A 204 11.74 -3.97 10.86
C ALA A 204 11.34 -2.48 10.87
N VAL A 205 10.28 -2.10 10.15
CA VAL A 205 9.83 -0.71 10.11
C VAL A 205 9.29 -0.22 11.46
N PHE A 206 8.49 -1.05 12.17
CA PHE A 206 8.00 -0.67 13.50
C PHE A 206 9.13 -0.56 14.53
N SER A 207 10.10 -1.49 14.52
CA SER A 207 11.25 -1.40 15.42
C SER A 207 12.10 -0.17 15.13
N HIS A 208 12.26 0.21 13.86
CA HIS A 208 12.99 1.44 13.50
C HIS A 208 12.27 2.69 14.03
N VAL A 209 10.96 2.80 13.77
CA VAL A 209 10.15 3.96 14.22
C VAL A 209 10.09 4.09 15.74
N LEU A 210 10.11 2.97 16.48
CA LEU A 210 10.10 3.00 17.95
C LEU A 210 11.46 3.35 18.57
N ASN A 211 12.56 3.17 17.83
CA ASN A 211 13.92 3.42 18.32
C ASN A 211 14.52 4.74 17.77
N SER A 212 13.81 5.47 16.92
CA SER A 212 14.17 6.78 16.39
C SER A 212 13.58 7.91 17.21
#